data_d202afc4d27f95e7b8ec5c23f077abb7
#
_entry.id   d202afc4d27f95e7b8ec5c23f077abb7
#
_cell.length_a   1.000
_cell.length_b   1.000
_cell.length_c   1.000
_cell.angle_alpha   90.00
_cell.angle_beta   90.00
_cell.angle_gamma   90.00
#
_symmetry.space_group_name_H-M   'P 1'
#
loop_
_entity.id
_entity.type
_entity.pdbx_description
1 polymer ?
#
loop_
_entity_poly.entity_id
_entity_poly.type
_entity_poly.pdbx_seq_one_letter_code
_entity_poly.pdbx_strand_id
1 'polypeptide(L)'
;GKVYLAHTLEETARMAVDLANGDPIKDNYCDPIDYEVSRPLAADKTVKGLYSGGSLAAEAGMLIAEALNLGGLIKEEGYILKTGGYEVVDLGDDVYTQGKPHPMIDPEVRIKKILECAKDPQTGVILLDCMLGYGCHPDMAGALAPAIREAQKIAKADGRELYFVASVCGTRQDPQDYDRAVAELKECGVLVEESNARAIRLALKLKGIDYKENTRGHVEAAVDETPLPEPDEKIMELLNTKPRVINVGVRSFNDSIVAYNGTSVQFDWKPMAGGNKHFIHLINELNKRKEIDTMNQKVVERFKDAQPFLIDVVPAVSVIPELNGKVLLHAGPPIEYKDMTGPMQGSCIGAILFEHWCETEEEAKALLESGGVKFIPCHHVHAVGPMGGITSANMPVMVVENRLDGTRAYCIMNEGIGKVLRFGAYSKEVVDRLTWMQKVLGPVLGAAIRSKEGGINLNVIIAKAITMGDEFHQRNIAATLNFLKEVVPYIIALDWDREEIQQVVEFLANTDQFFLNVMMATGKSIADAAR
;
A
#
# COMPACT_ATOMS: atom_id res chain seq x y z
N GLY A 1 -13.78 23.23 -24.55
CA GLY A 1 -13.54 21.83 -24.87
C GLY A 1 -14.74 20.99 -24.47
N LYS A 2 -15.00 19.90 -25.14
CA LYS A 2 -16.07 18.97 -24.78
C LYS A 2 -15.64 18.16 -23.56
N VAL A 3 -16.49 18.04 -22.57
CA VAL A 3 -16.30 17.17 -21.40
C VAL A 3 -17.22 15.97 -21.59
N TYR A 4 -16.63 14.79 -21.58
CA TYR A 4 -17.36 13.52 -21.69
C TYR A 4 -17.47 12.91 -20.29
N LEU A 5 -18.66 12.48 -19.93
CA LEU A 5 -18.92 11.80 -18.67
C LEU A 5 -19.17 10.33 -18.94
N ALA A 6 -18.38 9.47 -18.30
CA ALA A 6 -18.57 8.04 -18.34
C ALA A 6 -19.29 7.57 -17.06
N HIS A 7 -20.07 6.54 -17.17
CA HIS A 7 -20.79 5.95 -16.05
C HIS A 7 -20.00 4.85 -15.35
N THR A 8 -19.18 4.11 -16.12
CA THR A 8 -18.37 3.00 -15.62
C THR A 8 -16.89 3.20 -15.94
N LEU A 9 -16.04 2.47 -15.23
CA LEU A 9 -14.59 2.43 -15.52
C LEU A 9 -14.32 1.85 -16.92
N GLU A 10 -15.11 0.87 -17.35
CA GLU A 10 -15.03 0.32 -18.70
C GLU A 10 -15.36 1.37 -19.77
N GLU A 11 -16.44 2.10 -19.59
CA GLU A 11 -16.84 3.17 -20.50
C GLU A 11 -15.77 4.26 -20.56
N THR A 12 -15.24 4.67 -19.41
CA THR A 12 -14.15 5.66 -19.33
C THR A 12 -12.93 5.24 -20.15
N ALA A 13 -12.50 3.98 -20.01
CA ALA A 13 -11.35 3.45 -20.73
C ALA A 13 -11.59 3.43 -22.25
N ARG A 14 -12.76 2.97 -22.67
CA ARG A 14 -13.13 2.88 -24.10
C ARG A 14 -13.28 4.26 -24.74
N MET A 15 -13.92 5.21 -24.05
CA MET A 15 -13.98 6.62 -24.49
C MET A 15 -12.59 7.22 -24.66
N ALA A 16 -11.71 7.00 -23.68
CA ALA A 16 -10.35 7.51 -23.75
C ALA A 16 -9.58 6.96 -24.94
N VAL A 17 -9.76 5.69 -25.28
CA VAL A 17 -9.16 5.06 -26.47
C VAL A 17 -9.71 5.66 -27.75
N ASP A 18 -11.04 5.78 -27.89
CA ASP A 18 -11.67 6.38 -29.06
C ASP A 18 -11.17 7.83 -29.25
N LEU A 19 -11.15 8.64 -28.18
CA LEU A 19 -10.63 10.00 -28.24
C LEU A 19 -9.15 10.07 -28.63
N ALA A 20 -8.33 9.16 -28.09
CA ALA A 20 -6.90 9.11 -28.41
C ALA A 20 -6.64 8.75 -29.89
N ASN A 21 -7.50 7.91 -30.47
CA ASN A 21 -7.43 7.52 -31.87
C ASN A 21 -8.07 8.55 -32.82
N GLY A 22 -8.79 9.54 -32.28
CA GLY A 22 -9.56 10.50 -33.07
C GLY A 22 -10.90 9.93 -33.57
N ASP A 23 -11.34 8.81 -33.00
CA ASP A 23 -12.62 8.20 -33.31
C ASP A 23 -13.78 8.95 -32.63
N PRO A 24 -14.99 8.94 -33.24
CA PRO A 24 -16.15 9.53 -32.59
C PRO A 24 -16.56 8.73 -31.35
N ILE A 25 -16.95 9.45 -30.30
CA ILE A 25 -17.52 8.85 -29.10
C ILE A 25 -18.83 8.16 -29.49
N LYS A 26 -19.01 6.91 -29.02
CA LYS A 26 -20.19 6.09 -29.24
C LYS A 26 -21.31 6.46 -28.27
N ASP A 27 -22.55 6.30 -28.69
CA ASP A 27 -23.72 6.49 -27.83
C ASP A 27 -23.84 5.43 -26.74
N ASN A 28 -23.19 4.30 -26.92
CA ASN A 28 -23.20 3.19 -25.99
C ASN A 28 -21.91 2.36 -26.09
N TYR A 29 -21.29 2.10 -24.94
CA TYR A 29 -20.13 1.23 -24.78
C TYR A 29 -20.46 -0.10 -24.09
N CYS A 30 -21.75 -0.33 -23.80
CA CYS A 30 -22.23 -1.52 -23.11
C CYS A 30 -22.42 -2.67 -24.11
N ASP A 31 -21.41 -3.53 -24.24
CA ASP A 31 -21.52 -4.71 -25.08
C ASP A 31 -22.43 -5.78 -24.42
N PRO A 32 -23.21 -6.55 -25.21
CA PRO A 32 -23.98 -7.66 -24.69
C PRO A 32 -23.09 -8.67 -23.93
N ILE A 33 -23.66 -9.30 -22.93
CA ILE A 33 -23.03 -10.41 -22.23
C ILE A 33 -23.30 -11.71 -22.98
N ASP A 34 -22.27 -12.32 -23.55
CA ASP A 34 -22.32 -13.57 -24.32
C ASP A 34 -22.36 -14.81 -23.40
N TYR A 35 -23.31 -14.84 -22.48
CA TYR A 35 -23.53 -15.98 -21.60
C TYR A 35 -25.01 -16.33 -21.60
N GLU A 36 -25.37 -17.53 -22.04
CA GLU A 36 -26.74 -18.00 -22.02
C GLU A 36 -27.12 -18.52 -20.64
N VAL A 37 -28.08 -17.84 -20.03
CA VAL A 37 -28.66 -18.27 -18.75
C VAL A 37 -29.86 -19.18 -19.08
N SER A 38 -29.66 -20.48 -18.98
CA SER A 38 -30.74 -21.47 -19.27
C SER A 38 -31.89 -21.35 -18.28
N ARG A 39 -31.63 -20.99 -17.04
CA ARG A 39 -32.63 -20.75 -16.00
C ARG A 39 -32.12 -19.67 -15.03
N PRO A 40 -32.83 -18.55 -14.90
CA PRO A 40 -32.51 -17.56 -13.90
C PRO A 40 -32.58 -18.09 -12.48
N LEU A 41 -31.75 -17.56 -11.60
CA LEU A 41 -31.80 -17.85 -10.18
C LEU A 41 -33.16 -17.46 -9.57
N ALA A 42 -33.59 -18.19 -8.55
CA ALA A 42 -34.85 -17.93 -7.85
C ALA A 42 -34.90 -16.49 -7.30
N ALA A 43 -36.12 -15.97 -7.15
CA ALA A 43 -36.32 -14.56 -6.77
C ALA A 43 -35.69 -14.19 -5.42
N ASP A 44 -35.64 -15.14 -4.48
CA ASP A 44 -35.04 -14.97 -3.14
C ASP A 44 -33.50 -14.97 -3.13
N LYS A 45 -32.85 -15.32 -4.25
CA LYS A 45 -31.39 -15.34 -4.34
C LYS A 45 -30.86 -13.92 -4.57
N THR A 46 -29.73 -13.62 -3.97
CA THR A 46 -29.09 -12.30 -3.98
C THR A 46 -27.65 -12.35 -4.47
N VAL A 47 -27.08 -11.20 -4.74
CA VAL A 47 -25.68 -11.02 -5.15
C VAL A 47 -24.88 -10.49 -3.96
N LYS A 48 -23.72 -11.09 -3.71
CA LYS A 48 -22.75 -10.67 -2.69
C LYS A 48 -21.45 -10.28 -3.39
N GLY A 49 -21.06 -9.01 -3.32
CA GLY A 49 -19.76 -8.51 -3.82
C GLY A 49 -18.71 -8.52 -2.72
N LEU A 50 -17.62 -9.25 -2.90
CA LEU A 50 -16.52 -9.38 -1.95
C LEU A 50 -15.23 -8.85 -2.59
N TYR A 51 -15.02 -7.56 -2.48
CA TYR A 51 -13.98 -6.84 -3.20
C TYR A 51 -12.75 -6.58 -2.33
N SER A 52 -11.59 -6.55 -2.97
CA SER A 52 -10.35 -6.04 -2.39
C SER A 52 -9.99 -4.63 -2.89
N GLY A 53 -10.63 -4.19 -3.97
CA GLY A 53 -10.46 -2.85 -4.54
C GLY A 53 -11.66 -1.96 -4.27
N GLY A 54 -11.50 -0.90 -3.48
CA GLY A 54 -12.59 0.00 -3.08
C GLY A 54 -13.30 0.68 -4.25
N SER A 55 -12.58 1.05 -5.33
CA SER A 55 -13.18 1.62 -6.53
C SER A 55 -14.07 0.63 -7.26
N LEU A 56 -13.65 -0.64 -7.34
CA LEU A 56 -14.42 -1.71 -7.97
C LEU A 56 -15.66 -2.05 -7.11
N ALA A 57 -15.50 -2.04 -5.79
CA ALA A 57 -16.62 -2.20 -4.86
C ALA A 57 -17.65 -1.07 -5.02
N ALA A 58 -17.19 0.19 -5.12
CA ALA A 58 -18.05 1.35 -5.31
C ALA A 58 -18.85 1.26 -6.62
N GLU A 59 -18.18 0.90 -7.73
CA GLU A 59 -18.86 0.65 -9.02
C GLU A 59 -19.88 -0.47 -8.91
N ALA A 60 -19.54 -1.58 -8.24
CA ALA A 60 -20.47 -2.69 -8.07
C ALA A 60 -21.69 -2.31 -7.23
N GLY A 61 -21.49 -1.59 -6.14
CA GLY A 61 -22.58 -1.08 -5.31
C GLY A 61 -23.52 -0.17 -6.10
N MET A 62 -22.95 0.75 -6.87
CA MET A 62 -23.70 1.68 -7.73
C MET A 62 -24.54 0.94 -8.78
N LEU A 63 -23.94 0.08 -9.59
CA LEU A 63 -24.63 -0.61 -10.68
C LEU A 63 -25.71 -1.58 -10.18
N ILE A 64 -25.46 -2.29 -9.07
CA ILE A 64 -26.46 -3.17 -8.45
C ILE A 64 -27.61 -2.34 -7.86
N ALA A 65 -27.33 -1.24 -7.19
CA ALA A 65 -28.36 -0.36 -6.63
C ALA A 65 -29.23 0.25 -7.73
N GLU A 66 -28.66 0.67 -8.85
CA GLU A 66 -29.39 1.17 -10.01
C GLU A 66 -30.26 0.08 -10.66
N ALA A 67 -29.67 -1.10 -10.94
CA ALA A 67 -30.37 -2.19 -11.60
C ALA A 67 -31.59 -2.68 -10.81
N LEU A 68 -31.53 -2.63 -9.49
CA LEU A 68 -32.57 -3.09 -8.57
C LEU A 68 -33.44 -1.95 -8.03
N ASN A 69 -33.17 -0.72 -8.45
CA ASN A 69 -33.82 0.49 -7.95
C ASN A 69 -33.80 0.57 -6.41
N LEU A 70 -32.66 0.21 -5.83
CA LEU A 70 -32.39 0.32 -4.40
C LEU A 70 -32.01 1.75 -4.05
N GLY A 71 -32.32 2.18 -2.82
CA GLY A 71 -31.93 3.50 -2.34
C GLY A 71 -30.39 3.70 -2.32
N GLY A 72 -29.97 4.90 -1.92
CA GLY A 72 -28.59 5.35 -2.00
C GLY A 72 -27.58 4.40 -1.37
N LEU A 73 -26.32 4.50 -1.82
CA LEU A 73 -25.17 3.73 -1.31
C LEU A 73 -24.91 4.09 0.16
N ILE A 74 -24.63 3.09 0.96
CA ILE A 74 -24.26 3.23 2.37
C ILE A 74 -22.76 2.92 2.46
N LYS A 75 -22.01 3.80 3.15
CA LYS A 75 -20.61 3.51 3.49
C LYS A 75 -20.50 3.34 5.00
N GLU A 76 -20.74 2.13 5.47
CA GLU A 76 -20.68 1.77 6.87
C GLU A 76 -20.01 0.40 7.02
N GLU A 77 -19.03 0.30 7.88
CA GLU A 77 -18.28 -0.94 8.13
C GLU A 77 -17.74 -1.64 6.86
N GLY A 78 -17.24 -0.85 5.90
CA GLY A 78 -16.74 -1.35 4.61
C GLY A 78 -17.84 -1.75 3.61
N TYR A 79 -19.12 -1.78 4.00
CA TYR A 79 -20.22 -2.02 3.07
C TYR A 79 -20.49 -0.80 2.21
N ILE A 80 -20.49 -1.01 0.89
CA ILE A 80 -20.93 -0.01 -0.10
C ILE A 80 -22.45 -0.15 -0.36
N LEU A 81 -22.95 -1.38 -0.31
CA LEU A 81 -24.36 -1.72 -0.44
C LEU A 81 -24.69 -2.82 0.56
N LYS A 82 -25.77 -2.63 1.33
CA LYS A 82 -26.29 -3.64 2.26
C LYS A 82 -27.78 -3.46 2.43
N THR A 83 -28.57 -4.10 1.56
CA THR A 83 -30.03 -3.98 1.61
C THR A 83 -30.69 -5.17 0.92
N GLY A 84 -31.83 -5.62 1.44
CA GLY A 84 -32.63 -6.68 0.84
C GLY A 84 -31.88 -8.01 0.61
N GLY A 85 -30.83 -8.28 1.38
CA GLY A 85 -29.95 -9.42 1.22
C GLY A 85 -28.82 -9.21 0.19
N TYR A 86 -28.86 -8.14 -0.60
CA TYR A 86 -27.75 -7.75 -1.47
C TYR A 86 -26.68 -7.06 -0.66
N GLU A 87 -25.42 -7.44 -0.88
CA GLU A 87 -24.28 -6.87 -0.19
C GLU A 87 -23.13 -6.64 -1.16
N VAL A 88 -22.49 -5.51 -1.05
CA VAL A 88 -21.20 -5.22 -1.67
C VAL A 88 -20.31 -4.66 -0.59
N VAL A 89 -19.20 -5.32 -0.32
CA VAL A 89 -18.25 -4.96 0.71
C VAL A 89 -16.87 -4.74 0.14
N ASP A 90 -16.25 -3.65 0.54
CA ASP A 90 -14.83 -3.38 0.39
C ASP A 90 -14.09 -4.00 1.57
N LEU A 91 -13.43 -5.13 1.34
CA LEU A 91 -12.64 -5.83 2.35
C LEU A 91 -11.26 -5.17 2.60
N GLY A 92 -10.93 -4.13 1.82
CA GLY A 92 -9.77 -3.27 2.05
C GLY A 92 -10.04 -2.14 3.06
N ASP A 93 -11.28 -1.97 3.51
CA ASP A 93 -11.64 -1.00 4.54
C ASP A 93 -10.95 -1.31 5.88
N ASP A 94 -10.69 -0.28 6.68
CA ASP A 94 -9.99 -0.35 7.96
C ASP A 94 -10.60 -1.39 8.92
N VAL A 95 -11.92 -1.58 8.88
CA VAL A 95 -12.63 -2.58 9.70
C VAL A 95 -12.12 -4.01 9.45
N TYR A 96 -11.71 -4.32 8.23
CA TYR A 96 -11.24 -5.66 7.84
C TYR A 96 -9.72 -5.79 7.85
N THR A 97 -9.00 -4.68 7.82
CA THR A 97 -7.52 -4.66 7.75
C THR A 97 -6.86 -4.44 9.10
N GLN A 98 -7.65 -4.22 10.16
CA GLN A 98 -7.11 -4.10 11.52
C GLN A 98 -6.44 -5.41 11.95
N GLY A 99 -5.14 -5.37 12.22
CA GLY A 99 -4.36 -6.53 12.60
C GLY A 99 -4.13 -7.56 11.47
N LYS A 100 -4.41 -7.17 10.22
CA LYS A 100 -4.29 -8.05 9.05
C LYS A 100 -3.75 -7.28 7.85
N PRO A 101 -3.01 -7.97 6.95
CA PRO A 101 -2.63 -7.37 5.68
C PRO A 101 -3.87 -7.04 4.84
N HIS A 102 -3.68 -6.12 3.90
CA HIS A 102 -4.71 -5.80 2.92
C HIS A 102 -5.13 -7.05 2.11
N PRO A 103 -6.42 -7.23 1.77
CA PRO A 103 -6.93 -8.41 1.06
C PRO A 103 -6.37 -8.60 -0.37
N MET A 104 -5.68 -7.61 -0.93
CA MET A 104 -4.88 -7.78 -2.15
C MET A 104 -3.59 -8.59 -1.89
N ILE A 105 -3.09 -8.60 -0.66
CA ILE A 105 -1.85 -9.26 -0.25
C ILE A 105 -2.15 -10.60 0.40
N ASP A 106 -3.14 -10.65 1.31
CA ASP A 106 -3.50 -11.84 2.07
C ASP A 106 -4.97 -12.22 1.79
N PRO A 107 -5.22 -13.41 1.24
CA PRO A 107 -6.57 -13.85 0.89
C PRO A 107 -7.46 -14.28 2.07
N GLU A 108 -6.94 -14.35 3.30
CA GLU A 108 -7.62 -14.98 4.45
C GLU A 108 -9.01 -14.38 4.72
N VAL A 109 -9.11 -13.05 4.76
CA VAL A 109 -10.39 -12.36 5.00
C VAL A 109 -11.39 -12.67 3.89
N ARG A 110 -10.93 -12.70 2.65
CA ARG A 110 -11.76 -13.05 1.47
C ARG A 110 -12.23 -14.49 1.54
N ILE A 111 -11.32 -15.43 1.84
CA ILE A 111 -11.62 -16.86 2.00
C ILE A 111 -12.71 -17.05 3.06
N LYS A 112 -12.55 -16.40 4.22
CA LYS A 112 -13.55 -16.45 5.29
C LYS A 112 -14.91 -15.93 4.83
N LYS A 113 -14.95 -14.78 4.18
CA LYS A 113 -16.19 -14.18 3.67
C LYS A 113 -16.84 -15.01 2.57
N ILE A 114 -16.08 -15.62 1.66
CA ILE A 114 -16.59 -16.55 0.64
C ILE A 114 -17.33 -17.72 1.32
N LEU A 115 -16.71 -18.35 2.32
CA LEU A 115 -17.31 -19.49 3.04
C LEU A 115 -18.50 -19.07 3.92
N GLU A 116 -18.49 -17.87 4.47
CA GLU A 116 -19.66 -17.30 5.18
C GLU A 116 -20.83 -17.11 4.22
N CYS A 117 -20.62 -16.46 3.08
CA CYS A 117 -21.64 -16.24 2.05
C CYS A 117 -22.17 -17.56 1.46
N ALA A 118 -21.34 -18.58 1.32
CA ALA A 118 -21.76 -19.89 0.83
C ALA A 118 -22.77 -20.59 1.76
N LYS A 119 -22.70 -20.33 3.05
CA LYS A 119 -23.65 -20.88 4.06
C LYS A 119 -24.98 -20.13 4.09
N ASP A 120 -25.02 -18.90 3.57
CA ASP A 120 -26.27 -18.14 3.48
C ASP A 120 -27.14 -18.69 2.33
N PRO A 121 -28.35 -19.22 2.64
CA PRO A 121 -29.21 -19.79 1.61
C PRO A 121 -29.71 -18.77 0.59
N GLN A 122 -29.65 -17.49 0.87
CA GLN A 122 -30.04 -16.43 -0.07
C GLN A 122 -28.91 -16.09 -1.06
N THR A 123 -27.67 -16.47 -0.80
CA THR A 123 -26.56 -16.20 -1.71
C THR A 123 -26.68 -17.03 -2.98
N GLY A 124 -26.88 -16.37 -4.12
CA GLY A 124 -26.93 -16.98 -5.45
C GLY A 124 -25.72 -16.68 -6.31
N VAL A 125 -25.13 -15.50 -6.15
CA VAL A 125 -23.94 -15.08 -6.88
C VAL A 125 -22.95 -14.42 -5.92
N ILE A 126 -21.68 -14.77 -6.06
CA ILE A 126 -20.56 -14.07 -5.41
C ILE A 126 -19.74 -13.37 -6.49
N LEU A 127 -19.63 -12.05 -6.38
CA LEU A 127 -18.76 -11.22 -7.22
C LEU A 127 -17.39 -11.06 -6.55
N LEU A 128 -16.34 -11.19 -7.33
CA LEU A 128 -14.95 -11.05 -6.87
C LEU A 128 -14.14 -10.18 -7.83
N ASP A 129 -13.16 -9.48 -7.30
CA ASP A 129 -12.02 -8.96 -8.06
C ASP A 129 -10.79 -9.84 -7.84
N CYS A 130 -9.92 -9.94 -8.83
CA CYS A 130 -8.60 -10.54 -8.70
C CYS A 130 -7.58 -9.49 -9.15
N MET A 131 -6.84 -8.93 -8.19
CA MET A 131 -5.89 -7.86 -8.44
C MET A 131 -4.51 -8.43 -8.72
N LEU A 132 -3.87 -7.95 -9.80
CA LEU A 132 -2.49 -8.23 -10.14
C LEU A 132 -1.67 -6.95 -9.96
N GLY A 133 -0.36 -7.08 -9.89
CA GLY A 133 0.58 -5.97 -9.80
C GLY A 133 1.61 -6.14 -8.69
N TYR A 134 2.56 -5.21 -8.65
CA TYR A 134 3.55 -5.14 -7.56
C TYR A 134 2.85 -4.87 -6.24
N GLY A 135 3.16 -5.65 -5.20
CA GLY A 135 2.53 -5.55 -3.89
C GLY A 135 1.20 -6.30 -3.75
N CYS A 136 0.70 -6.96 -4.80
CA CYS A 136 -0.39 -7.92 -4.70
C CYS A 136 0.13 -9.33 -4.39
N HIS A 137 -0.78 -10.21 -3.96
CA HIS A 137 -0.45 -11.62 -3.73
C HIS A 137 0.16 -12.25 -5.01
N PRO A 138 1.23 -13.07 -4.89
CA PRO A 138 1.89 -13.67 -6.06
C PRO A 138 0.96 -14.53 -6.92
N ASP A 139 -0.04 -15.15 -6.31
CA ASP A 139 -1.01 -16.04 -6.96
C ASP A 139 -2.36 -15.96 -6.24
N MET A 140 -3.09 -14.85 -6.40
CA MET A 140 -4.38 -14.65 -5.74
C MET A 140 -5.45 -15.61 -6.27
N ALA A 141 -5.45 -15.90 -7.57
CA ALA A 141 -6.40 -16.83 -8.18
C ALA A 141 -6.25 -18.23 -7.56
N GLY A 142 -5.03 -18.76 -7.48
CA GLY A 142 -4.75 -20.05 -6.86
C GLY A 142 -5.05 -20.07 -5.36
N ALA A 143 -4.81 -18.98 -4.66
CA ALA A 143 -5.10 -18.88 -3.24
C ALA A 143 -6.61 -18.91 -2.94
N LEU A 144 -7.45 -18.33 -3.79
CA LEU A 144 -8.91 -18.34 -3.64
C LEU A 144 -9.57 -19.63 -4.15
N ALA A 145 -8.94 -20.34 -5.08
CA ALA A 145 -9.50 -21.52 -5.75
C ALA A 145 -10.02 -22.62 -4.78
N PRO A 146 -9.31 -23.00 -3.70
CA PRO A 146 -9.81 -23.98 -2.75
C PRO A 146 -11.11 -23.53 -2.04
N ALA A 147 -11.18 -22.25 -1.65
CA ALA A 147 -12.37 -21.70 -0.99
C ALA A 147 -13.57 -21.61 -1.92
N ILE A 148 -13.36 -21.27 -3.19
CA ILE A 148 -14.39 -21.24 -4.22
C ILE A 148 -14.98 -22.65 -4.43
N ARG A 149 -14.12 -23.66 -4.59
CA ARG A 149 -14.57 -25.05 -4.73
C ARG A 149 -15.32 -25.56 -3.51
N GLU A 150 -14.87 -25.19 -2.31
CA GLU A 150 -15.53 -25.56 -1.06
C GLU A 150 -16.90 -24.87 -0.92
N ALA A 151 -16.98 -23.58 -1.24
CA ALA A 151 -18.23 -22.84 -1.25
C ALA A 151 -19.27 -23.45 -2.21
N GLN A 152 -18.83 -23.88 -3.41
CA GLN A 152 -19.69 -24.57 -4.37
C GLN A 152 -20.17 -25.93 -3.83
N LYS A 153 -19.31 -26.68 -3.13
CA LYS A 153 -19.70 -27.93 -2.48
C LYS A 153 -20.74 -27.71 -1.38
N ILE A 154 -20.56 -26.69 -0.53
CA ILE A 154 -21.52 -26.32 0.51
C ILE A 154 -22.88 -26.03 -0.13
N ALA A 155 -22.95 -25.19 -1.15
CA ALA A 155 -24.19 -24.86 -1.82
C ALA A 155 -24.84 -26.10 -2.48
N LYS A 156 -24.04 -26.93 -3.14
CA LYS A 156 -24.52 -28.17 -3.79
C LYS A 156 -25.06 -29.18 -2.80
N ALA A 157 -24.46 -29.30 -1.62
CA ALA A 157 -24.94 -30.17 -0.55
C ALA A 157 -26.34 -29.76 -0.06
N ASP A 158 -26.63 -28.44 -0.12
CA ASP A 158 -27.97 -27.88 0.20
C ASP A 158 -28.92 -27.88 -1.02
N GLY A 159 -28.55 -28.49 -2.13
CA GLY A 159 -29.34 -28.49 -3.36
C GLY A 159 -29.47 -27.15 -4.06
N ARG A 160 -28.50 -26.22 -3.79
CA ARG A 160 -28.48 -24.87 -4.34
C ARG A 160 -27.42 -24.72 -5.44
N GLU A 161 -27.70 -23.84 -6.39
CA GLU A 161 -26.69 -23.32 -7.32
C GLU A 161 -26.05 -22.05 -6.72
N LEU A 162 -24.73 -21.97 -6.76
CA LEU A 162 -23.94 -20.81 -6.34
C LEU A 162 -22.95 -20.48 -7.47
N TYR A 163 -23.15 -19.32 -8.08
CA TYR A 163 -22.27 -18.82 -9.13
C TYR A 163 -21.20 -17.93 -8.55
N PHE A 164 -20.01 -18.03 -9.14
CA PHE A 164 -18.94 -17.07 -8.93
C PHE A 164 -18.72 -16.30 -10.23
N VAL A 165 -18.65 -14.99 -10.13
CA VAL A 165 -18.33 -14.10 -11.25
C VAL A 165 -17.18 -13.21 -10.84
N ALA A 166 -16.19 -13.02 -11.68
CA ALA A 166 -15.02 -12.23 -11.36
C ALA A 166 -14.52 -11.41 -12.55
N SER A 167 -13.78 -10.36 -12.24
CA SER A 167 -12.87 -9.68 -13.16
C SER A 167 -11.44 -9.74 -12.65
N VAL A 168 -10.47 -9.86 -13.56
CA VAL A 168 -9.04 -9.78 -13.26
C VAL A 168 -8.56 -8.38 -13.60
N CYS A 169 -8.16 -7.63 -12.58
CA CYS A 169 -7.65 -6.28 -12.73
C CYS A 169 -6.12 -6.31 -12.76
N GLY A 170 -5.56 -6.18 -13.94
CA GLY A 170 -4.12 -6.23 -14.19
C GLY A 170 -3.82 -6.30 -15.68
N THR A 171 -2.57 -6.45 -16.01
CA THR A 171 -2.06 -6.51 -17.37
C THR A 171 -1.14 -7.72 -17.56
N ARG A 172 -0.84 -8.07 -18.82
CA ARG A 172 0.17 -9.10 -19.14
C ARG A 172 1.61 -8.67 -18.83
N GLN A 173 1.80 -7.43 -18.37
CA GLN A 173 3.12 -6.90 -17.96
C GLN A 173 3.31 -6.94 -16.44
N ASP A 174 2.29 -7.34 -15.68
CA ASP A 174 2.39 -7.50 -14.25
C ASP A 174 3.27 -8.72 -13.88
N PRO A 175 3.84 -8.74 -12.66
CA PRO A 175 4.68 -9.87 -12.23
C PRO A 175 3.93 -11.21 -12.23
N GLN A 176 2.62 -11.17 -11.99
CA GLN A 176 1.76 -12.35 -12.06
C GLN A 176 1.30 -12.58 -13.51
N ASP A 177 1.20 -13.85 -13.88
CA ASP A 177 0.70 -14.23 -15.20
C ASP A 177 -0.82 -14.01 -15.28
N TYR A 178 -1.23 -12.99 -16.05
CA TYR A 178 -2.64 -12.63 -16.24
C TYR A 178 -3.46 -13.78 -16.85
N ASP A 179 -2.94 -14.41 -17.89
CA ASP A 179 -3.66 -15.46 -18.62
C ASP A 179 -3.82 -16.72 -17.74
N ARG A 180 -2.81 -17.04 -16.95
CA ARG A 180 -2.87 -18.10 -15.94
C ARG A 180 -3.90 -17.79 -14.87
N ALA A 181 -3.92 -16.58 -14.31
CA ALA A 181 -4.90 -16.20 -13.28
C ALA A 181 -6.34 -16.33 -13.79
N VAL A 182 -6.61 -15.91 -15.04
CA VAL A 182 -7.91 -16.09 -15.71
C VAL A 182 -8.24 -17.58 -15.90
N ALA A 183 -7.27 -18.39 -16.35
CA ALA A 183 -7.47 -19.81 -16.56
C ALA A 183 -7.81 -20.53 -15.25
N GLU A 184 -7.08 -20.25 -14.18
CA GLU A 184 -7.26 -20.88 -12.87
C GLU A 184 -8.63 -20.57 -12.25
N LEU A 185 -9.10 -19.33 -12.36
CA LEU A 185 -10.46 -18.97 -11.95
C LEU A 185 -11.50 -19.73 -12.77
N LYS A 186 -11.34 -19.81 -14.10
CA LYS A 186 -12.25 -20.57 -14.98
C LYS A 186 -12.27 -22.07 -14.66
N GLU A 187 -11.13 -22.67 -14.35
CA GLU A 187 -11.02 -24.07 -13.93
C GLU A 187 -11.75 -24.34 -12.60
N CYS A 188 -11.91 -23.33 -11.76
CA CYS A 188 -12.73 -23.42 -10.55
C CYS A 188 -14.22 -23.20 -10.81
N GLY A 189 -14.64 -23.00 -12.07
CA GLY A 189 -16.02 -22.72 -12.43
C GLY A 189 -16.44 -21.27 -12.19
N VAL A 190 -15.49 -20.34 -12.08
CA VAL A 190 -15.77 -18.90 -12.02
C VAL A 190 -16.01 -18.37 -13.42
N LEU A 191 -17.08 -17.60 -13.59
CA LEU A 191 -17.35 -16.86 -14.81
C LEU A 191 -16.50 -15.59 -14.80
N VAL A 192 -15.50 -15.52 -15.67
CA VAL A 192 -14.55 -14.41 -15.71
C VAL A 192 -14.88 -13.50 -16.88
N GLU A 193 -15.11 -12.23 -16.57
CA GLU A 193 -15.37 -11.15 -17.51
C GLU A 193 -14.19 -10.19 -17.61
N GLU A 194 -14.11 -9.46 -18.72
CA GLU A 194 -13.00 -8.57 -19.05
C GLU A 194 -12.97 -7.28 -18.20
N SER A 195 -14.13 -6.88 -17.65
CA SER A 195 -14.23 -5.70 -16.80
C SER A 195 -15.14 -5.97 -15.60
N ASN A 196 -15.01 -5.14 -14.56
CA ASN A 196 -15.88 -5.22 -13.40
C ASN A 196 -17.35 -4.92 -13.76
N ALA A 197 -17.60 -3.92 -14.59
CA ALA A 197 -18.96 -3.60 -15.06
C ALA A 197 -19.59 -4.79 -15.81
N ARG A 198 -18.84 -5.50 -16.66
CA ARG A 198 -19.30 -6.72 -17.33
C ARG A 198 -19.60 -7.84 -16.33
N ALA A 199 -18.73 -8.05 -15.35
CA ALA A 199 -18.93 -9.03 -14.29
C ALA A 199 -20.23 -8.76 -13.51
N ILE A 200 -20.50 -7.50 -13.19
CA ILE A 200 -21.73 -7.09 -12.51
C ILE A 200 -22.96 -7.36 -13.39
N ARG A 201 -22.92 -6.98 -14.67
CA ARG A 201 -24.01 -7.25 -15.62
C ARG A 201 -24.28 -8.76 -15.76
N LEU A 202 -23.23 -9.58 -15.81
CA LEU A 202 -23.37 -11.03 -15.82
C LEU A 202 -24.03 -11.55 -14.54
N ALA A 203 -23.63 -11.06 -13.38
CA ALA A 203 -24.24 -11.42 -12.10
C ALA A 203 -25.74 -11.07 -12.05
N LEU A 204 -26.11 -9.90 -12.58
CA LEU A 204 -27.51 -9.47 -12.70
C LEU A 204 -28.28 -10.33 -13.72
N LYS A 205 -27.65 -10.68 -14.84
CA LYS A 205 -28.23 -11.58 -15.85
C LYS A 205 -28.50 -12.97 -15.30
N LEU A 206 -27.62 -13.53 -14.48
CA LEU A 206 -27.84 -14.80 -13.76
C LEU A 206 -29.06 -14.72 -12.84
N LYS A 207 -29.35 -13.54 -12.31
CA LYS A 207 -30.53 -13.25 -11.50
C LYS A 207 -31.82 -13.05 -12.36
N GLY A 208 -31.69 -13.03 -13.67
CA GLY A 208 -32.79 -12.75 -14.61
C GLY A 208 -33.06 -11.25 -14.79
N ILE A 209 -32.10 -10.40 -14.46
CA ILE A 209 -32.20 -8.96 -14.64
C ILE A 209 -31.34 -8.56 -15.84
N ASP A 210 -32.00 -8.15 -16.92
CA ASP A 210 -31.31 -7.59 -18.09
C ASP A 210 -31.05 -6.12 -17.85
N TYR A 211 -29.93 -5.84 -17.14
CA TYR A 211 -29.51 -4.50 -16.83
C TYR A 211 -28.68 -3.95 -17.99
N LYS A 212 -29.15 -2.85 -18.52
CA LYS A 212 -28.36 -1.97 -19.39
C LYS A 212 -28.13 -0.69 -18.61
N GLU A 213 -26.88 -0.36 -18.48
CA GLU A 213 -26.51 0.92 -17.87
C GLU A 213 -27.30 2.02 -18.54
N ASN A 214 -27.83 2.91 -17.72
CA ASN A 214 -28.48 4.10 -18.21
C ASN A 214 -27.36 4.96 -18.79
N THR A 215 -27.02 4.72 -20.06
CA THR A 215 -26.19 5.64 -20.82
C THR A 215 -26.97 6.94 -20.80
N ARG A 216 -26.73 7.75 -19.78
CA ARG A 216 -27.05 9.16 -19.85
C ARG A 216 -26.28 9.61 -21.07
N GLY A 217 -27.00 9.61 -22.21
CA GLY A 217 -26.40 9.93 -23.50
C GLY A 217 -25.44 11.06 -23.27
N HIS A 218 -24.21 10.97 -23.72
CA HIS A 218 -23.11 11.85 -23.42
C HIS A 218 -23.64 13.21 -23.09
N VAL A 219 -23.81 13.49 -21.78
CA VAL A 219 -24.19 14.81 -21.36
C VAL A 219 -22.93 15.59 -21.66
N GLU A 220 -22.93 16.26 -22.81
CA GLU A 220 -22.11 17.45 -22.91
C GLU A 220 -22.43 18.18 -21.63
N ALA A 221 -21.52 18.14 -20.65
CA ALA A 221 -21.71 18.84 -19.39
C ALA A 221 -22.20 20.21 -19.81
N ALA A 222 -23.41 20.60 -19.34
CA ALA A 222 -24.12 21.75 -19.88
C ALA A 222 -23.09 22.85 -20.03
N VAL A 223 -22.55 22.96 -21.23
CA VAL A 223 -21.63 24.03 -21.58
C VAL A 223 -22.57 25.20 -21.47
N ASP A 224 -22.33 26.03 -20.48
CA ASP A 224 -22.94 27.31 -20.39
C ASP A 224 -22.96 27.83 -21.83
N GLU A 225 -24.17 27.96 -22.43
CA GLU A 225 -24.32 28.35 -23.83
C GLU A 225 -23.83 29.80 -24.07
N THR A 226 -23.28 30.42 -23.04
CA THR A 226 -22.51 31.65 -23.15
C THR A 226 -21.43 31.38 -24.19
N PRO A 227 -21.44 32.05 -25.34
CA PRO A 227 -20.40 31.86 -26.38
C PRO A 227 -19.05 31.94 -25.69
N LEU A 228 -18.25 30.89 -25.79
CA LEU A 228 -16.87 30.95 -25.32
C LEU A 228 -16.24 32.19 -25.98
N PRO A 229 -15.63 33.09 -25.19
CA PRO A 229 -14.90 34.20 -25.77
C PRO A 229 -13.91 33.64 -26.78
N GLU A 230 -13.72 34.34 -27.88
CA GLU A 230 -12.66 34.01 -28.84
C GLU A 230 -11.37 33.74 -28.04
N PRO A 231 -10.67 32.62 -28.28
CA PRO A 231 -9.49 32.32 -27.52
C PRO A 231 -8.47 33.45 -27.68
N ASP A 232 -7.95 33.93 -26.55
CA ASP A 232 -6.95 35.00 -26.51
C ASP A 232 -5.77 34.60 -27.44
N GLU A 233 -5.30 35.58 -28.23
CA GLU A 233 -4.17 35.35 -29.15
C GLU A 233 -2.97 34.69 -28.45
N LYS A 234 -2.71 35.01 -27.17
CA LYS A 234 -1.65 34.41 -26.36
C LYS A 234 -1.89 32.94 -26.07
N ILE A 235 -3.15 32.51 -25.91
CA ILE A 235 -3.49 31.09 -25.76
C ILE A 235 -3.24 30.35 -27.06
N MET A 236 -3.64 30.97 -28.19
CA MET A 236 -3.39 30.39 -29.52
C MET A 236 -1.90 30.35 -29.83
N GLU A 237 -1.14 31.38 -29.46
CA GLU A 237 0.33 31.37 -29.57
C GLU A 237 0.94 30.23 -28.74
N LEU A 238 0.47 30.04 -27.48
CA LEU A 238 0.94 28.94 -26.63
C LEU A 238 0.66 27.56 -27.24
N LEU A 239 -0.51 27.37 -27.85
CA LEU A 239 -0.88 26.09 -28.47
C LEU A 239 -0.12 25.81 -29.77
N ASN A 240 0.27 26.85 -30.50
CA ASN A 240 0.94 26.76 -31.82
C ASN A 240 2.46 26.89 -31.73
N THR A 241 3.02 27.18 -30.58
CA THR A 241 4.46 27.36 -30.37
C THR A 241 5.01 26.37 -29.36
N LYS A 242 6.34 26.18 -29.40
CA LYS A 242 6.98 25.40 -28.33
C LYS A 242 6.88 26.16 -27.03
N PRO A 243 6.19 25.61 -25.99
CA PRO A 243 5.91 26.37 -24.78
C PRO A 243 7.20 26.72 -24.03
N ARG A 244 7.25 27.93 -23.52
CA ARG A 244 8.24 28.36 -22.52
C ARG A 244 7.61 28.20 -21.14
N VAL A 245 8.24 27.39 -20.31
CA VAL A 245 7.70 26.99 -19.02
C VAL A 245 8.33 27.78 -17.89
N ILE A 246 7.54 28.28 -16.96
CA ILE A 246 8.00 28.72 -15.65
C ILE A 246 7.62 27.63 -14.67
N ASN A 247 8.64 26.94 -14.12
CA ASN A 247 8.41 25.92 -13.12
C ASN A 247 8.39 26.57 -11.73
N VAL A 248 7.32 26.33 -10.98
CA VAL A 248 7.18 26.78 -9.61
C VAL A 248 7.03 25.55 -8.73
N GLY A 249 8.02 25.31 -7.86
CA GLY A 249 8.03 24.14 -6.99
C GLY A 249 9.24 23.24 -7.19
N VAL A 250 9.02 21.94 -7.38
CA VAL A 250 10.08 20.94 -7.42
C VAL A 250 11.01 21.14 -8.63
N ARG A 251 12.29 21.35 -8.37
CA ARG A 251 13.30 21.65 -9.38
C ARG A 251 13.47 20.51 -10.41
N SER A 252 13.29 19.26 -10.00
CA SER A 252 13.41 18.12 -10.90
C SER A 252 12.47 18.18 -12.11
N PHE A 253 11.33 18.86 -12.00
CA PHE A 253 10.44 19.08 -13.13
C PHE A 253 11.05 20.04 -14.16
N ASN A 254 11.68 21.13 -13.68
CA ASN A 254 12.45 22.03 -14.54
C ASN A 254 13.57 21.29 -15.26
N ASP A 255 14.36 20.50 -14.51
CA ASP A 255 15.52 19.79 -15.04
C ASP A 255 15.09 18.73 -16.07
N SER A 256 13.96 18.05 -15.84
CA SER A 256 13.37 17.13 -16.82
C SER A 256 12.97 17.84 -18.11
N ILE A 257 12.29 18.99 -18.04
CA ILE A 257 11.90 19.75 -19.21
C ILE A 257 13.12 20.17 -20.01
N VAL A 258 14.17 20.65 -19.33
CA VAL A 258 15.43 21.06 -19.99
C VAL A 258 16.14 19.86 -20.60
N ALA A 259 16.19 18.72 -19.92
CA ALA A 259 16.80 17.49 -20.43
C ALA A 259 16.15 16.98 -21.73
N TYR A 260 14.84 17.22 -21.90
CA TYR A 260 14.10 16.93 -23.13
C TYR A 260 14.05 18.10 -24.12
N ASN A 261 15.03 19.02 -24.06
CA ASN A 261 15.14 20.19 -24.92
C ASN A 261 13.94 21.15 -24.84
N GLY A 262 13.22 21.16 -23.73
CA GLY A 262 12.24 22.18 -23.41
C GLY A 262 12.89 23.46 -22.89
N THR A 263 12.19 24.59 -23.00
CA THR A 263 12.63 25.86 -22.39
C THR A 263 11.90 26.04 -21.07
N SER A 264 12.64 26.00 -19.96
CA SER A 264 12.07 26.18 -18.63
C SER A 264 12.93 27.12 -17.79
N VAL A 265 12.25 27.92 -16.96
CA VAL A 265 12.88 28.75 -15.92
C VAL A 265 12.35 28.31 -14.58
N GLN A 266 13.25 27.95 -13.68
CA GLN A 266 12.87 27.66 -12.29
C GLN A 266 12.57 28.97 -11.55
N PHE A 267 11.33 29.09 -11.07
CA PHE A 267 10.92 30.19 -10.21
C PHE A 267 10.81 29.72 -8.77
N ASP A 268 11.59 30.31 -7.90
CA ASP A 268 11.67 29.97 -6.48
C ASP A 268 10.57 30.73 -5.72
N TRP A 269 9.31 30.40 -6.01
CA TRP A 269 8.19 31.02 -5.36
C TRP A 269 7.95 30.43 -3.96
N LYS A 270 7.89 31.29 -2.98
CA LYS A 270 7.55 30.94 -1.60
C LYS A 270 6.28 31.71 -1.23
N PRO A 271 5.19 31.00 -0.88
CA PRO A 271 3.99 31.68 -0.39
C PRO A 271 4.29 32.35 0.94
N MET A 272 4.31 33.70 0.93
CA MET A 272 4.51 34.48 2.16
C MET A 272 3.27 34.36 3.05
N ALA A 273 3.34 33.46 4.04
CA ALA A 273 2.38 33.33 5.13
C ALA A 273 0.88 33.32 4.72
N GLY A 274 0.55 32.81 3.53
CA GLY A 274 -0.83 32.83 3.03
C GLY A 274 -1.47 34.21 2.95
N GLY A 275 -0.66 35.28 2.88
CA GLY A 275 -1.13 36.66 2.87
C GLY A 275 -1.38 37.28 4.25
N ASN A 276 -1.09 36.56 5.34
CA ASN A 276 -1.22 37.09 6.70
C ASN A 276 -0.16 38.16 6.98
N LYS A 277 -0.59 39.41 7.13
CA LYS A 277 0.28 40.60 7.27
C LYS A 277 1.24 40.47 8.47
N HIS A 278 0.78 39.92 9.59
CA HIS A 278 1.61 39.76 10.80
C HIS A 278 2.75 38.76 10.54
N PHE A 279 2.43 37.61 9.96
CA PHE A 279 3.45 36.60 9.64
C PHE A 279 4.37 37.04 8.49
N ILE A 280 3.86 37.80 7.51
CA ILE A 280 4.71 38.42 6.48
C ILE A 280 5.76 39.33 7.13
N HIS A 281 5.35 40.16 8.09
CA HIS A 281 6.29 41.01 8.81
C HIS A 281 7.34 40.19 9.57
N LEU A 282 6.91 39.15 10.32
CA LEU A 282 7.83 38.25 11.03
C LEU A 282 8.80 37.53 10.07
N ILE A 283 8.30 37.02 8.95
CA ILE A 283 9.14 36.36 7.93
C ILE A 283 10.15 37.36 7.35
N ASN A 284 9.72 38.59 7.07
CA ASN A 284 10.62 39.62 6.56
C ASN A 284 11.72 39.97 7.57
N GLU A 285 11.42 40.04 8.88
CA GLU A 285 12.41 40.23 9.92
C GLU A 285 13.35 39.02 10.04
N LEU A 286 12.84 37.79 9.94
CA LEU A 286 13.65 36.58 9.94
C LEU A 286 14.56 36.50 8.70
N ASN A 287 14.06 36.86 7.53
CA ASN A 287 14.85 36.87 6.28
C ASN A 287 15.98 37.89 6.27
N LYS A 288 15.97 38.89 7.17
CA LYS A 288 17.11 39.82 7.38
C LYS A 288 18.26 39.15 8.15
N ARG A 289 18.00 38.01 8.79
CA ARG A 289 19.00 37.30 9.61
C ARG A 289 19.86 36.41 8.74
N LYS A 290 21.02 36.92 8.33
CA LYS A 290 21.99 36.16 7.51
C LYS A 290 22.47 34.87 8.16
N GLU A 291 22.43 34.79 9.49
CA GLU A 291 22.77 33.59 10.23
C GLU A 291 21.88 32.41 9.89
N ILE A 292 20.57 32.63 9.54
CA ILE A 292 19.64 31.57 9.13
C ILE A 292 20.09 30.95 7.80
N ASP A 293 20.42 31.79 6.83
CA ASP A 293 20.88 31.30 5.53
C ASP A 293 22.22 30.55 5.67
N THR A 294 23.10 31.06 6.52
CA THR A 294 24.38 30.41 6.82
C THR A 294 24.18 29.04 7.48
N MET A 295 23.21 28.91 8.40
CA MET A 295 22.91 27.63 9.04
C MET A 295 22.24 26.66 8.06
N ASN A 296 21.31 27.14 7.24
CA ASN A 296 20.70 26.33 6.19
C ASN A 296 21.75 25.79 5.21
N GLN A 297 22.70 26.62 4.81
CA GLN A 297 23.81 26.18 3.96
C GLN A 297 24.63 25.08 4.62
N LYS A 298 24.95 25.21 5.89
CA LYS A 298 25.67 24.18 6.67
C LYS A 298 24.89 22.88 6.74
N VAL A 299 23.56 22.95 6.94
CA VAL A 299 22.69 21.78 6.93
C VAL A 299 22.75 21.07 5.58
N VAL A 300 22.64 21.82 4.47
CA VAL A 300 22.76 21.26 3.12
C VAL A 300 24.11 20.60 2.86
N GLU A 301 25.20 21.21 3.34
CA GLU A 301 26.55 20.64 3.25
C GLU A 301 26.63 19.32 4.03
N ARG A 302 26.12 19.29 5.27
CA ARG A 302 26.07 18.05 6.07
C ARG A 302 25.27 16.93 5.41
N PHE A 303 24.15 17.24 4.74
CA PHE A 303 23.42 16.27 3.94
C PHE A 303 24.26 15.69 2.79
N LYS A 304 25.01 16.54 2.07
CA LYS A 304 25.87 16.11 0.96
C LYS A 304 27.07 15.29 1.41
N ASP A 305 27.63 15.63 2.56
CA ASP A 305 28.85 15.00 3.09
C ASP A 305 28.54 13.77 3.96
N ALA A 306 27.26 13.46 4.17
CA ALA A 306 26.84 12.36 5.01
C ALA A 306 27.38 11.01 4.52
N GLN A 307 27.89 10.21 5.44
CA GLN A 307 28.47 8.89 5.19
C GLN A 307 27.83 7.84 6.10
N PRO A 308 26.59 7.39 5.81
CA PRO A 308 25.91 6.39 6.61
C PRO A 308 26.47 4.99 6.37
N PHE A 309 26.81 4.31 7.44
CA PHE A 309 27.26 2.92 7.45
C PHE A 309 26.39 2.08 8.37
N LEU A 310 25.95 0.93 7.91
CA LEU A 310 25.38 -0.08 8.80
C LEU A 310 26.54 -0.78 9.52
N ILE A 311 26.57 -0.64 10.85
CA ILE A 311 27.69 -1.09 11.67
C ILE A 311 27.33 -2.26 12.58
N ASP A 312 26.06 -2.46 12.92
CA ASP A 312 25.64 -3.53 13.82
C ASP A 312 24.12 -3.83 13.71
N VAL A 313 23.72 -4.95 14.29
CA VAL A 313 22.34 -5.28 14.66
C VAL A 313 22.35 -5.78 16.10
N VAL A 314 21.60 -5.11 16.97
CA VAL A 314 21.61 -5.37 18.41
C VAL A 314 20.20 -5.23 19.00
N PRO A 315 19.90 -5.79 20.19
CA PRO A 315 18.64 -5.52 20.88
C PRO A 315 18.46 -4.01 21.11
N ALA A 316 17.26 -3.50 20.87
CA ALA A 316 16.99 -2.06 20.92
C ALA A 316 17.39 -1.42 22.25
N VAL A 317 17.12 -2.06 23.37
CA VAL A 317 17.45 -1.55 24.72
C VAL A 317 18.95 -1.34 24.95
N SER A 318 19.80 -2.05 24.20
CA SER A 318 21.26 -1.91 24.34
C SER A 318 21.80 -0.59 23.78
N VAL A 319 21.02 0.07 22.91
CA VAL A 319 21.39 1.33 22.24
C VAL A 319 20.36 2.44 22.46
N ILE A 320 19.20 2.11 23.00
CA ILE A 320 18.11 3.04 23.35
C ILE A 320 17.71 2.78 24.80
N PRO A 321 18.42 3.40 25.78
CA PRO A 321 18.19 3.16 27.21
C PRO A 321 16.77 3.51 27.69
N GLU A 322 16.06 4.38 26.96
CA GLU A 322 14.68 4.78 27.25
C GLU A 322 13.69 3.60 27.16
N LEU A 323 14.07 2.52 26.48
CA LEU A 323 13.27 1.27 26.39
C LEU A 323 13.35 0.41 27.65
N ASN A 324 14.06 0.84 28.68
CA ASN A 324 14.08 0.10 29.95
C ASN A 324 12.72 0.17 30.64
N GLY A 325 12.09 -0.97 30.86
CA GLY A 325 10.74 -1.11 31.44
C GLY A 325 9.66 -1.36 30.37
N LYS A 326 8.40 -1.08 30.70
CA LYS A 326 7.27 -1.22 29.77
C LYS A 326 7.14 0.01 28.90
N VAL A 327 8.04 0.14 27.93
CA VAL A 327 8.11 1.26 27.00
C VAL A 327 8.04 0.74 25.57
N LEU A 328 7.25 1.39 24.74
CA LEU A 328 7.17 1.14 23.30
C LEU A 328 7.48 2.40 22.51
N LEU A 329 8.32 2.27 21.48
CA LEU A 329 8.50 3.34 20.51
C LEU A 329 7.48 3.17 19.38
N HIS A 330 7.00 4.28 18.86
CA HIS A 330 6.10 4.31 17.70
C HIS A 330 6.55 5.32 16.65
N ALA A 331 6.18 5.08 15.38
CA ALA A 331 6.36 6.03 14.31
C ALA A 331 5.33 7.18 14.43
N GLY A 332 5.74 8.39 14.06
CA GLY A 332 4.86 9.56 14.05
C GLY A 332 4.95 10.45 15.30
N PRO A 333 4.07 11.46 15.42
CA PRO A 333 4.03 12.38 16.53
C PRO A 333 3.53 11.70 17.82
N PRO A 334 3.69 12.36 19.01
CA PRO A 334 3.10 11.86 20.25
C PRO A 334 1.61 11.55 20.09
N ILE A 335 1.20 10.36 20.49
CA ILE A 335 -0.19 9.88 20.38
C ILE A 335 -0.50 8.96 21.56
N GLU A 336 -1.72 8.99 22.07
CA GLU A 336 -2.21 8.06 23.07
C GLU A 336 -2.74 6.78 22.40
N TYR A 337 -2.68 5.66 23.11
CA TYR A 337 -3.12 4.36 22.58
C TYR A 337 -4.53 4.38 21.97
N LYS A 338 -5.48 5.04 22.64
CA LYS A 338 -6.88 5.14 22.19
C LYS A 338 -7.05 5.86 20.84
N ASP A 339 -6.10 6.73 20.50
CA ASP A 339 -6.13 7.56 19.28
C ASP A 339 -5.29 6.93 18.13
N MET A 340 -4.61 5.81 18.41
CA MET A 340 -3.84 5.08 17.42
C MET A 340 -4.75 4.38 16.42
N THR A 341 -4.27 4.26 15.18
CA THR A 341 -4.95 3.44 14.15
C THR A 341 -4.98 1.97 14.54
N GLY A 342 -5.92 1.22 14.00
CA GLY A 342 -6.05 -0.22 14.27
C GLY A 342 -4.76 -1.01 14.08
N PRO A 343 -4.03 -0.84 12.97
CA PRO A 343 -2.72 -1.49 12.80
C PRO A 343 -1.71 -1.12 13.88
N MET A 344 -1.64 0.12 14.33
CA MET A 344 -0.74 0.52 15.43
C MET A 344 -1.15 -0.14 16.76
N GLN A 345 -2.45 -0.18 17.07
CA GLN A 345 -2.96 -0.85 18.28
C GLN A 345 -2.61 -2.34 18.28
N GLY A 346 -2.83 -3.02 17.15
CA GLY A 346 -2.44 -4.42 16.99
C GLY A 346 -0.93 -4.63 17.12
N SER A 347 -0.11 -3.73 16.57
CA SER A 347 1.34 -3.78 16.74
C SER A 347 1.77 -3.61 18.20
N CYS A 348 1.07 -2.78 18.97
CA CYS A 348 1.33 -2.65 20.42
C CYS A 348 1.03 -3.96 21.16
N ILE A 349 -0.10 -4.61 20.84
CA ILE A 349 -0.45 -5.91 21.42
C ILE A 349 0.61 -6.95 21.10
N GLY A 350 1.01 -7.06 19.83
CA GLY A 350 2.05 -8.00 19.40
C GLY A 350 3.40 -7.76 20.08
N ALA A 351 3.80 -6.50 20.25
CA ALA A 351 5.02 -6.15 20.98
C ALA A 351 4.95 -6.57 22.46
N ILE A 352 3.81 -6.40 23.13
CA ILE A 352 3.60 -6.82 24.52
C ILE A 352 3.69 -8.33 24.66
N LEU A 353 3.07 -9.09 23.75
CA LEU A 353 3.15 -10.55 23.73
C LEU A 353 4.59 -11.03 23.45
N PHE A 354 5.30 -10.39 22.52
CA PHE A 354 6.69 -10.68 22.22
C PHE A 354 7.61 -10.43 23.43
N GLU A 355 7.38 -9.35 24.18
CA GLU A 355 8.16 -9.02 25.38
C GLU A 355 7.74 -9.84 26.61
N HIS A 356 6.75 -10.71 26.48
CA HIS A 356 6.17 -11.50 27.58
C HIS A 356 5.69 -10.64 28.76
N TRP A 357 5.18 -9.43 28.47
CA TRP A 357 4.57 -8.60 29.52
C TRP A 357 3.18 -9.09 29.89
N CYS A 358 2.53 -9.79 28.98
CA CYS A 358 1.25 -10.46 29.14
C CYS A 358 1.26 -11.80 28.38
N GLU A 359 0.39 -12.72 28.77
CA GLU A 359 0.24 -14.03 28.13
C GLU A 359 -0.87 -14.05 27.06
N THR A 360 -1.88 -13.17 27.21
CA THR A 360 -3.04 -13.13 26.31
C THR A 360 -3.26 -11.75 25.70
N GLU A 361 -4.03 -11.72 24.61
CA GLU A 361 -4.46 -10.50 23.94
C GLU A 361 -5.28 -9.61 24.88
N GLU A 362 -6.19 -10.21 25.64
CA GLU A 362 -7.07 -9.50 26.57
C GLU A 362 -6.27 -8.80 27.67
N GLU A 363 -5.26 -9.48 28.22
CA GLU A 363 -4.36 -8.88 29.20
C GLU A 363 -3.53 -7.76 28.60
N ALA A 364 -3.05 -7.92 27.35
CA ALA A 364 -2.28 -6.89 26.65
C ALA A 364 -3.14 -5.65 26.39
N LYS A 365 -4.39 -5.82 25.96
CA LYS A 365 -5.34 -4.71 25.79
C LYS A 365 -5.63 -3.99 27.10
N ALA A 366 -5.92 -4.74 28.16
CA ALA A 366 -6.15 -4.16 29.47
C ALA A 366 -4.93 -3.37 29.99
N LEU A 367 -3.71 -3.87 29.76
CA LEU A 367 -2.48 -3.19 30.11
C LEU A 367 -2.33 -1.87 29.35
N LEU A 368 -2.67 -1.85 28.05
CA LEU A 368 -2.61 -0.66 27.20
C LEU A 368 -3.66 0.38 27.59
N GLU A 369 -4.89 -0.06 27.80
CA GLU A 369 -6.03 0.80 28.20
C GLU A 369 -5.86 1.40 29.60
N SER A 370 -5.19 0.69 30.50
CA SER A 370 -4.88 1.19 31.84
C SER A 370 -3.75 2.24 31.88
N GLY A 371 -3.08 2.50 30.73
CA GLY A 371 -1.90 3.37 30.68
C GLY A 371 -0.65 2.71 31.27
N GLY A 372 -0.62 1.38 31.43
CA GLY A 372 0.50 0.63 31.97
C GLY A 372 1.73 0.54 31.06
N VAL A 373 1.65 1.09 29.84
CA VAL A 373 2.73 1.16 28.86
C VAL A 373 3.02 2.62 28.53
N LYS A 374 4.28 2.99 28.57
CA LYS A 374 4.74 4.32 28.13
C LYS A 374 5.02 4.31 26.64
N PHE A 375 4.57 5.33 25.93
CA PHE A 375 4.85 5.53 24.52
C PHE A 375 5.86 6.65 24.29
N ILE A 376 6.83 6.43 23.40
CA ILE A 376 7.82 7.43 23.02
C ILE A 376 7.88 7.46 21.48
N PRO A 377 7.73 8.64 20.84
CA PRO A 377 7.99 8.77 19.42
C PRO A 377 9.43 8.36 19.06
N CYS A 378 9.59 7.53 18.02
CA CYS A 378 10.90 7.06 17.57
C CYS A 378 11.91 8.20 17.39
N HIS A 379 11.47 9.34 16.85
CA HIS A 379 12.37 10.47 16.56
C HIS A 379 12.92 11.18 17.81
N HIS A 380 12.38 10.93 18.99
CA HIS A 380 12.93 11.45 20.24
C HIS A 380 14.20 10.73 20.70
N VAL A 381 14.43 9.52 20.19
CA VAL A 381 15.52 8.62 20.61
C VAL A 381 16.36 8.14 19.41
N HIS A 382 16.50 8.96 18.39
CA HIS A 382 17.23 8.65 17.15
C HIS A 382 16.75 7.39 16.41
N ALA A 383 15.55 6.92 16.73
CA ALA A 383 14.95 5.78 16.06
C ALA A 383 14.00 6.23 14.93
N VAL A 384 13.67 5.29 14.06
CA VAL A 384 12.68 5.44 13.01
C VAL A 384 12.00 4.07 12.79
N GLY A 385 10.78 4.07 12.34
CA GLY A 385 10.03 2.84 12.01
C GLY A 385 9.05 3.07 10.87
N PRO A 386 8.62 2.01 10.20
CA PRO A 386 7.54 2.10 9.22
C PRO A 386 6.24 2.55 9.89
N MET A 387 5.31 3.10 9.10
CA MET A 387 3.98 3.46 9.58
C MET A 387 3.30 2.22 10.22
N GLY A 388 2.76 2.39 11.43
CA GLY A 388 2.25 1.26 12.23
C GLY A 388 3.32 0.43 12.96
N GLY A 389 4.61 0.67 12.67
CA GLY A 389 5.71 -0.04 13.32
C GLY A 389 5.90 0.38 14.78
N ILE A 390 6.06 -0.63 15.63
CA ILE A 390 6.36 -0.50 17.06
C ILE A 390 7.73 -1.12 17.32
N THR A 391 8.54 -0.47 18.16
CA THR A 391 9.82 -1.02 18.64
C THR A 391 9.76 -1.23 20.14
N SER A 392 10.10 -2.42 20.60
CA SER A 392 10.22 -2.76 22.02
C SER A 392 11.67 -3.11 22.40
N ALA A 393 11.91 -3.31 23.66
CA ALA A 393 13.25 -3.43 24.25
C ALA A 393 14.11 -4.54 23.61
N ASN A 394 13.53 -5.72 23.42
CA ASN A 394 14.25 -6.89 22.93
C ASN A 394 14.22 -7.08 21.41
N MET A 395 13.48 -6.24 20.68
CA MET A 395 13.51 -6.28 19.22
C MET A 395 14.90 -5.90 18.70
N PRO A 396 15.47 -6.66 17.75
CA PRO A 396 16.74 -6.30 17.16
C PRO A 396 16.56 -5.09 16.24
N VAL A 397 17.44 -4.10 16.42
CA VAL A 397 17.51 -2.90 15.60
C VAL A 397 18.82 -2.82 14.84
N MET A 398 18.73 -2.37 13.61
CA MET A 398 19.88 -1.99 12.81
C MET A 398 20.47 -0.69 13.33
N VAL A 399 21.80 -0.65 13.47
CA VAL A 399 22.55 0.53 13.91
C VAL A 399 23.23 1.14 12.70
N VAL A 400 22.76 2.30 12.27
CA VAL A 400 23.39 3.07 11.20
C VAL A 400 24.14 4.23 11.81
N GLU A 401 25.43 4.33 11.54
CA GLU A 401 26.30 5.42 11.98
C GLU A 401 26.69 6.30 10.81
N ASN A 402 26.46 7.60 10.94
CA ASN A 402 26.99 8.58 10.01
C ASN A 402 28.44 8.91 10.39
N ARG A 403 29.40 8.52 9.57
CA ARG A 403 30.82 8.75 9.83
C ARG A 403 31.28 10.19 9.71
N LEU A 404 30.42 11.06 9.24
CA LEU A 404 30.70 12.50 9.25
C LEU A 404 30.92 13.02 10.68
N ASP A 405 30.12 12.53 11.65
CA ASP A 405 30.12 13.04 13.01
C ASP A 405 29.83 11.98 14.11
N GLY A 406 29.64 10.71 13.70
CA GLY A 406 29.33 9.62 14.63
C GLY A 406 27.86 9.54 15.04
N THR A 407 26.97 10.34 14.46
CA THR A 407 25.53 10.28 14.72
C THR A 407 24.97 8.92 14.36
N ARG A 408 24.22 8.31 15.28
CA ARG A 408 23.60 6.98 15.09
C ARG A 408 22.10 7.08 14.95
N ALA A 409 21.54 6.19 14.14
CA ALA A 409 20.11 6.01 14.01
C ALA A 409 19.75 4.52 14.05
N TYR A 410 18.53 4.24 14.50
CA TYR A 410 18.07 2.89 14.79
C TYR A 410 16.75 2.61 14.08
N CYS A 411 16.61 1.41 13.51
CA CYS A 411 15.35 0.92 12.94
C CYS A 411 15.25 -0.58 13.16
N ILE A 412 14.04 -1.06 13.48
CA ILE A 412 13.75 -2.50 13.49
C ILE A 412 13.95 -3.10 12.10
N MET A 413 14.21 -4.40 12.03
CA MET A 413 14.35 -5.12 10.76
C MET A 413 12.98 -5.32 10.10
N ASN A 414 12.99 -5.44 8.78
CA ASN A 414 11.78 -5.73 8.00
C ASN A 414 11.44 -7.24 8.10
N GLU A 415 10.22 -7.53 8.52
CA GLU A 415 9.69 -8.89 8.66
C GLU A 415 9.26 -9.54 7.32
N GLY A 416 9.31 -8.79 6.21
CA GLY A 416 8.77 -9.20 4.92
C GLY A 416 7.36 -8.67 4.66
N ILE A 417 6.65 -9.34 3.75
CA ILE A 417 5.28 -9.04 3.35
C ILE A 417 4.35 -10.14 3.87
N GLY A 418 3.13 -9.79 4.24
CA GLY A 418 2.12 -10.72 4.75
C GLY A 418 1.66 -10.36 6.16
N LYS A 419 1.40 -11.36 6.99
CA LYS A 419 1.04 -11.17 8.41
C LYS A 419 2.30 -10.78 9.19
N VAL A 420 2.48 -9.49 9.42
CA VAL A 420 3.64 -8.92 10.11
C VAL A 420 3.20 -7.90 11.14
N LEU A 421 4.04 -7.68 12.16
CA LEU A 421 3.73 -6.77 13.27
C LEU A 421 3.35 -5.37 12.79
N ARG A 422 4.08 -4.80 11.83
CA ARG A 422 3.86 -3.43 11.32
C ARG A 422 2.48 -3.21 10.69
N PHE A 423 1.76 -4.29 10.32
CA PHE A 423 0.37 -4.25 9.87
C PHE A 423 -0.61 -4.57 11.00
N GLY A 424 -0.12 -4.65 12.22
CA GLY A 424 -0.94 -4.90 13.40
C GLY A 424 -1.26 -6.37 13.66
N ALA A 425 -0.57 -7.31 13.00
CA ALA A 425 -0.74 -8.73 13.27
C ALA A 425 0.03 -9.15 14.52
N TYR A 426 -0.61 -9.97 15.36
CA TYR A 426 -0.04 -10.45 16.63
C TYR A 426 -0.32 -11.94 16.90
N SER A 427 -0.61 -12.72 15.85
CA SER A 427 -0.78 -14.16 16.00
C SER A 427 0.48 -14.82 16.55
N LYS A 428 0.33 -16.04 17.07
CA LYS A 428 1.47 -16.83 17.56
C LYS A 428 2.59 -16.92 16.53
N GLU A 429 2.26 -17.10 15.26
CA GLU A 429 3.23 -17.14 14.14
C GLU A 429 4.05 -15.86 14.04
N VAL A 430 3.43 -14.69 14.24
CA VAL A 430 4.12 -13.38 14.23
C VAL A 430 5.06 -13.26 15.42
N VAL A 431 4.60 -13.62 16.62
CA VAL A 431 5.42 -13.59 17.84
C VAL A 431 6.58 -14.58 17.75
N ASP A 432 6.35 -15.78 17.23
CA ASP A 432 7.40 -16.78 17.01
C ASP A 432 8.45 -16.25 16.03
N ARG A 433 8.05 -15.59 14.94
CA ARG A 433 8.96 -14.96 13.98
C ARG A 433 9.78 -13.83 14.62
N LEU A 434 9.16 -12.95 15.38
CA LEU A 434 9.88 -11.91 16.12
C LEU A 434 10.89 -12.51 17.09
N THR A 435 10.52 -13.60 17.76
CA THR A 435 11.42 -14.35 18.64
C THR A 435 12.60 -14.97 17.87
N TRP A 436 12.36 -15.53 16.69
CA TRP A 436 13.41 -16.02 15.81
C TRP A 436 14.31 -14.87 15.32
N MET A 437 13.72 -13.72 14.95
CA MET A 437 14.50 -12.54 14.57
C MET A 437 15.38 -12.04 15.72
N GLN A 438 14.90 -12.10 16.95
CA GLN A 438 15.66 -11.74 18.15
C GLN A 438 16.80 -12.73 18.41
N LYS A 439 16.53 -14.05 18.32
CA LYS A 439 17.46 -15.09 18.76
C LYS A 439 18.45 -15.51 17.67
N VAL A 440 18.07 -15.41 16.40
CA VAL A 440 18.84 -15.92 15.27
C VAL A 440 19.21 -14.80 14.29
N LEU A 441 18.22 -14.17 13.64
CA LEU A 441 18.49 -13.20 12.57
C LEU A 441 19.34 -12.02 13.06
N GLY A 442 18.97 -11.40 14.16
CA GLY A 442 19.68 -10.25 14.72
C GLY A 442 21.13 -10.58 15.09
N PRO A 443 21.38 -11.60 15.92
CA PRO A 443 22.73 -12.03 16.31
C PRO A 443 23.63 -12.41 15.14
N VAL A 444 23.14 -13.24 14.20
CA VAL A 444 23.90 -13.67 13.02
C VAL A 444 24.24 -12.48 12.12
N LEU A 445 23.23 -11.64 11.81
CA LEU A 445 23.43 -10.48 10.96
C LEU A 445 24.37 -9.45 11.62
N GLY A 446 24.21 -9.20 12.91
CA GLY A 446 25.10 -8.33 13.68
C GLY A 446 26.54 -8.84 13.68
N ALA A 447 26.74 -10.14 13.92
CA ALA A 447 28.09 -10.75 13.87
C ALA A 447 28.72 -10.62 12.48
N ALA A 448 27.95 -10.88 11.41
CA ALA A 448 28.42 -10.73 10.04
C ALA A 448 28.82 -9.28 9.71
N ILE A 449 28.00 -8.31 10.10
CA ILE A 449 28.28 -6.89 9.86
C ILE A 449 29.53 -6.45 10.64
N ARG A 450 29.67 -6.83 11.90
CA ARG A 450 30.87 -6.52 12.71
C ARG A 450 32.14 -7.18 12.16
N SER A 451 32.05 -8.35 11.54
CA SER A 451 33.20 -9.02 10.93
C SER A 451 33.70 -8.32 9.66
N LYS A 452 32.86 -7.51 9.04
CA LYS A 452 33.26 -6.66 7.91
C LYS A 452 33.94 -5.40 8.42
N GLU A 453 35.25 -5.29 8.21
CA GLU A 453 35.99 -4.10 8.57
C GLU A 453 35.32 -2.84 7.99
N GLY A 454 35.00 -1.91 8.88
CA GLY A 454 34.36 -0.66 8.50
C GLY A 454 32.85 -0.74 8.25
N GLY A 455 32.17 -1.86 8.41
CA GLY A 455 30.72 -1.99 8.20
C GLY A 455 30.30 -1.89 6.72
N ILE A 456 29.02 -1.68 6.47
CA ILE A 456 28.44 -1.65 5.12
C ILE A 456 28.14 -0.20 4.71
N ASN A 457 28.77 0.28 3.64
CA ASN A 457 28.54 1.62 3.09
C ASN A 457 27.17 1.67 2.39
N LEU A 458 26.24 2.43 2.97
CA LEU A 458 24.86 2.50 2.48
C LEU A 458 24.71 3.42 1.26
N ASN A 459 25.54 4.47 1.14
CA ASN A 459 25.51 5.33 -0.04
C ASN A 459 25.85 4.56 -1.32
N VAL A 460 26.78 3.60 -1.23
CA VAL A 460 27.15 2.77 -2.39
C VAL A 460 25.99 1.86 -2.82
N ILE A 461 25.29 1.24 -1.86
CA ILE A 461 24.13 0.40 -2.15
C ILE A 461 23.01 1.23 -2.77
N ILE A 462 22.69 2.37 -2.17
CA ILE A 462 21.63 3.27 -2.63
C ILE A 462 21.92 3.77 -4.04
N ALA A 463 23.13 4.23 -4.31
CA ALA A 463 23.53 4.71 -5.64
C ALA A 463 23.36 3.62 -6.71
N LYS A 464 23.82 2.39 -6.43
CA LYS A 464 23.63 1.25 -7.34
C LYS A 464 22.15 0.91 -7.55
N ALA A 465 21.37 0.86 -6.48
CA ALA A 465 19.96 0.50 -6.54
C ALA A 465 19.13 1.51 -7.35
N ILE A 466 19.39 2.80 -7.21
CA ILE A 466 18.77 3.85 -8.02
C ILE A 466 19.06 3.62 -9.52
N THR A 467 20.30 3.31 -9.89
CA THR A 467 20.63 3.03 -11.28
C THR A 467 19.99 1.76 -11.82
N MET A 468 19.55 0.85 -10.94
CA MET A 468 18.84 -0.39 -11.26
C MET A 468 17.32 -0.23 -11.24
N GLY A 469 16.79 0.96 -10.93
CA GLY A 469 15.37 1.29 -10.99
C GLY A 469 14.63 1.31 -9.66
N ASP A 470 15.29 1.14 -8.52
CA ASP A 470 14.66 1.33 -7.22
C ASP A 470 14.35 2.80 -6.95
N GLU A 471 13.22 3.06 -6.29
CA GLU A 471 12.78 4.42 -5.89
C GLU A 471 12.62 4.56 -4.36
N PHE A 472 12.85 3.46 -3.62
CA PHE A 472 12.88 3.37 -2.15
C PHE A 472 11.57 3.65 -1.40
N HIS A 473 10.48 3.88 -2.09
CA HIS A 473 9.15 3.94 -1.47
C HIS A 473 8.47 2.57 -1.51
N GLN A 474 8.36 1.99 -2.70
CA GLN A 474 7.78 0.68 -2.91
C GLN A 474 8.74 -0.34 -3.55
N ARG A 475 9.78 0.15 -4.23
CA ARG A 475 10.81 -0.69 -4.86
C ARG A 475 12.13 -0.57 -4.13
N ASN A 476 12.52 -1.66 -3.48
CA ASN A 476 13.76 -1.82 -2.73
C ASN A 476 14.48 -3.14 -3.10
N ILE A 477 14.06 -3.79 -4.19
CA ILE A 477 14.55 -5.11 -4.60
C ILE A 477 16.03 -5.05 -4.96
N ALA A 478 16.40 -4.08 -5.81
CA ALA A 478 17.80 -3.92 -6.22
C ALA A 478 18.70 -3.56 -5.03
N ALA A 479 18.20 -2.74 -4.08
CA ALA A 479 18.92 -2.41 -2.86
C ALA A 479 19.08 -3.66 -1.97
N THR A 480 18.05 -4.45 -1.80
CA THR A 480 18.12 -5.72 -1.05
C THR A 480 19.12 -6.69 -1.69
N LEU A 481 19.12 -6.85 -3.02
CA LEU A 481 20.10 -7.67 -3.73
C LEU A 481 21.53 -7.18 -3.55
N ASN A 482 21.77 -5.86 -3.65
CA ASN A 482 23.09 -5.29 -3.40
C ASN A 482 23.51 -5.45 -1.93
N PHE A 483 22.58 -5.33 -0.99
CA PHE A 483 22.84 -5.60 0.43
C PHE A 483 23.22 -7.07 0.67
N LEU A 484 22.47 -8.00 0.10
CA LEU A 484 22.80 -9.43 0.16
C LEU A 484 24.21 -9.72 -0.37
N LYS A 485 24.56 -9.14 -1.52
CA LYS A 485 25.89 -9.27 -2.10
C LYS A 485 27.00 -8.83 -1.12
N GLU A 486 26.74 -7.78 -0.34
CA GLU A 486 27.71 -7.23 0.61
C GLU A 486 27.77 -8.04 1.91
N VAL A 487 26.69 -8.67 2.38
CA VAL A 487 26.62 -9.29 3.71
C VAL A 487 26.74 -10.81 3.70
N VAL A 488 26.19 -11.50 2.69
CA VAL A 488 26.15 -12.98 2.64
C VAL A 488 27.54 -13.62 2.74
N PRO A 489 28.60 -13.11 2.07
CA PRO A 489 29.95 -13.68 2.24
C PRO A 489 30.42 -13.69 3.70
N TYR A 490 30.06 -12.68 4.47
CA TYR A 490 30.41 -12.59 5.89
C TYR A 490 29.53 -13.48 6.75
N ILE A 491 28.24 -13.64 6.43
CA ILE A 491 27.33 -14.58 7.12
C ILE A 491 27.86 -16.01 6.98
N ILE A 492 28.23 -16.41 5.76
CA ILE A 492 28.72 -17.79 5.48
C ILE A 492 30.08 -18.05 6.15
N ALA A 493 30.88 -17.02 6.33
CA ALA A 493 32.21 -17.12 6.95
C ALA A 493 32.18 -17.17 8.49
N LEU A 494 31.02 -16.97 9.12
CA LEU A 494 30.89 -17.05 10.58
C LEU A 494 31.10 -18.49 11.07
N ASP A 495 31.80 -18.64 12.20
CA ASP A 495 31.77 -19.84 13.01
C ASP A 495 30.48 -19.90 13.84
N TRP A 496 29.40 -20.32 13.18
CA TRP A 496 28.05 -20.32 13.70
C TRP A 496 27.30 -21.57 13.28
N ASP A 497 26.16 -21.83 13.91
CA ASP A 497 25.34 -22.99 13.53
C ASP A 497 24.90 -22.89 12.05
N ARG A 498 25.09 -23.99 11.31
CA ARG A 498 24.85 -23.97 9.86
C ARG A 498 23.39 -23.90 9.49
N GLU A 499 22.50 -24.43 10.32
CA GLU A 499 21.05 -24.37 10.09
C GLU A 499 20.55 -22.95 10.31
N GLU A 500 21.04 -22.25 11.34
CA GLU A 500 20.73 -20.84 11.59
C GLU A 500 21.27 -19.95 10.47
N ILE A 501 22.50 -20.18 9.98
CA ILE A 501 23.04 -19.47 8.80
C ILE A 501 22.14 -19.66 7.58
N GLN A 502 21.72 -20.89 7.30
CA GLN A 502 20.85 -21.19 6.17
C GLN A 502 19.51 -20.45 6.31
N GLN A 503 18.85 -20.52 7.47
CA GLN A 503 17.61 -19.84 7.74
C GLN A 503 17.73 -18.32 7.52
N VAL A 504 18.83 -17.71 7.97
CA VAL A 504 19.08 -16.28 7.80
C VAL A 504 19.24 -15.92 6.32
N VAL A 505 20.03 -16.68 5.58
CA VAL A 505 20.24 -16.44 4.13
C VAL A 505 18.93 -16.63 3.36
N GLU A 506 18.18 -17.68 3.65
CA GLU A 506 16.87 -17.94 3.03
C GLU A 506 15.86 -16.81 3.34
N PHE A 507 15.78 -16.35 4.59
CA PHE A 507 14.91 -15.25 4.97
C PHE A 507 15.26 -13.97 4.21
N LEU A 508 16.55 -13.60 4.17
CA LEU A 508 17.00 -12.41 3.47
C LEU A 508 16.77 -12.51 1.95
N ALA A 509 16.98 -13.70 1.36
CA ALA A 509 16.77 -13.94 -0.07
C ALA A 509 15.29 -13.87 -0.47
N ASN A 510 14.37 -14.22 0.45
CA ASN A 510 12.94 -14.19 0.23
C ASN A 510 12.26 -12.88 0.70
N THR A 511 13.03 -11.92 1.21
CA THR A 511 12.49 -10.64 1.71
C THR A 511 12.92 -9.48 0.81
N ASP A 512 12.29 -9.35 -0.35
CA ASP A 512 12.59 -8.33 -1.37
C ASP A 512 12.66 -6.89 -0.83
N GLN A 513 11.88 -6.59 0.22
CA GLN A 513 11.79 -5.27 0.83
C GLN A 513 12.68 -5.10 2.07
N PHE A 514 13.62 -6.01 2.32
CA PHE A 514 14.45 -5.96 3.54
C PHE A 514 15.19 -4.63 3.69
N PHE A 515 15.70 -4.09 2.59
CA PHE A 515 16.46 -2.83 2.61
C PHE A 515 15.62 -1.59 2.95
N LEU A 516 14.30 -1.64 2.88
CA LEU A 516 13.42 -0.51 3.21
C LEU A 516 13.72 0.06 4.60
N ASN A 517 13.83 -0.80 5.61
CA ASN A 517 14.10 -0.38 6.98
C ASN A 517 15.56 0.09 7.16
N VAL A 518 16.50 -0.48 6.42
CA VAL A 518 17.89 0.02 6.35
C VAL A 518 17.90 1.44 5.78
N MET A 519 17.15 1.68 4.70
CA MET A 519 17.02 3.00 4.09
C MET A 519 16.40 4.02 5.06
N MET A 520 15.41 3.62 5.83
CA MET A 520 14.79 4.49 6.85
C MET A 520 15.82 4.91 7.91
N ALA A 521 16.60 3.98 8.45
CA ALA A 521 17.67 4.27 9.40
C ALA A 521 18.77 5.15 8.77
N THR A 522 19.08 4.91 7.48
CA THR A 522 20.02 5.73 6.71
C THR A 522 19.56 7.18 6.66
N GLY A 523 18.33 7.42 6.21
CA GLY A 523 17.75 8.76 6.14
C GLY A 523 17.69 9.45 7.52
N LYS A 524 17.36 8.68 8.57
CA LYS A 524 17.32 9.19 9.94
C LYS A 524 18.71 9.62 10.42
N SER A 525 19.76 8.82 10.18
CA SER A 525 21.14 9.18 10.58
C SER A 525 21.63 10.46 9.89
N ILE A 526 21.28 10.62 8.61
CA ILE A 526 21.62 11.83 7.84
C ILE A 526 20.87 13.04 8.38
N ALA A 527 19.57 12.91 8.62
CA ALA A 527 18.74 14.02 9.12
C ALA A 527 19.15 14.46 10.53
N ASP A 528 19.46 13.51 11.41
CA ASP A 528 19.89 13.82 12.78
C ASP A 528 21.29 14.46 12.80
N ALA A 529 22.20 14.02 11.93
CA ALA A 529 23.53 14.64 11.79
C ALA A 529 23.45 16.09 11.27
N ALA A 530 22.42 16.41 10.49
CA ALA A 530 22.22 17.76 9.95
C ALA A 530 21.50 18.71 10.93
N ARG A 531 20.87 18.18 11.97
CA ARG A 531 20.15 18.95 13.00
C ARG A 531 21.12 19.53 14.03
#